data_51007bbac837070d6adc471a7fcbbb3d
#
_entry.id   51007bbac837070d6adc471a7fcbbb3d
#
_cell.length_a   1.000
_cell.length_b   1.000
_cell.length_c   1.000
_cell.angle_alpha   90.00
_cell.angle_beta   90.00
_cell.angle_gamma   90.00
#
_symmetry.space_group_name_H-M   'P 1'
#
loop_
_entity.id
_entity.type
_entity.pdbx_description
1 polymer ?
#
loop_
_entity_poly.entity_id
_entity_poly.type
_entity_poly.pdbx_seq_one_letter_code
_entity_poly.pdbx_strand_id
1 'polypeptide(L)'
;MMRGLREGLLLLLSMCGIISALTCTEVPGALTQIDASNGQVFGVNSAGGIYTLYGSTWTQLPGALSHVTVGLDGIWGVNSNHNIYRLVGGNWRHVTGLLKQIDAGGSQFIVGVNMNDDIYCLPKSSAISADGGSTLPWIHIEGKLKYYSCGRLGCWGVNSADAIYYRHGVTPDSCAGSSWQNVPGALSMIEVGTEGDVYGVNRDGNIYRRAGITAANPIGTAWVHLSNDLGRIKHISYDLGLLWVLTTEGKILNCKVSAPDCEQVPGALTQIDASNGQVFGVNSAGNIYTLYGNTWTQLPGALTHVTTGPSGIWGVNSNHNIYKLVGGNWRLVTGLLKQIDAGGSQFIVGVNMNDDIYCLPKSSTIAADGNSALPWIHIDGKLKYFSCGPLGCWGVNSADAIYYRHGVTPDSCAGSRWQNVPGALSMIEVGTEGDVFGVNSSGNIYRREGITKDNPIGTSWTQVEKRLGRAKHASYDLDQLWVVTSEGNIFKCQV
;
A
#
# COMPACT_ATOMS: atom_id res chain seq x y z
N MET A 1 -26.60 -49.84 -36.52
CA MET A 1 -25.54 -48.94 -36.95
C MET A 1 -26.02 -47.50 -36.70
N MET A 2 -25.66 -46.93 -35.57
CA MET A 2 -25.78 -45.47 -35.35
C MET A 2 -24.59 -45.05 -34.51
N ARG A 3 -23.71 -44.25 -35.13
CA ARG A 3 -22.57 -43.60 -34.48
C ARG A 3 -23.07 -42.36 -33.73
N GLY A 4 -22.90 -42.35 -32.44
CA GLY A 4 -23.08 -41.13 -31.61
C GLY A 4 -21.86 -40.27 -31.65
N LEU A 5 -22.00 -39.02 -32.14
CA LEU A 5 -21.04 -37.96 -31.97
C LEU A 5 -21.11 -37.46 -30.50
N ARG A 6 -19.99 -37.54 -29.79
CA ARG A 6 -19.77 -36.80 -28.56
C ARG A 6 -19.21 -35.40 -28.93
N GLU A 7 -20.01 -34.38 -28.79
CA GLU A 7 -19.55 -33.01 -28.81
C GLU A 7 -18.85 -32.72 -27.47
N GLY A 8 -17.53 -32.56 -27.54
CA GLY A 8 -16.75 -32.03 -26.45
C GLY A 8 -16.88 -30.50 -26.38
N LEU A 9 -17.61 -30.02 -25.40
CA LEU A 9 -17.68 -28.59 -25.07
C LEU A 9 -16.33 -28.15 -24.50
N LEU A 10 -15.50 -27.52 -25.33
CA LEU A 10 -14.31 -26.79 -24.88
C LEU A 10 -14.79 -25.52 -24.14
N LEU A 11 -14.75 -25.54 -22.81
CA LEU A 11 -14.81 -24.32 -22.01
C LEU A 11 -13.52 -23.53 -22.25
N LEU A 12 -13.57 -22.56 -23.14
CA LEU A 12 -12.62 -21.46 -23.21
C LEU A 12 -12.80 -20.61 -21.95
N LEU A 13 -12.05 -20.90 -20.90
CA LEU A 13 -11.79 -19.97 -19.81
C LEU A 13 -11.02 -18.78 -20.40
N SER A 14 -11.75 -17.76 -20.78
CA SER A 14 -11.18 -16.43 -21.04
C SER A 14 -10.57 -15.93 -19.72
N MET A 15 -9.26 -16.15 -19.55
CA MET A 15 -8.48 -15.40 -18.57
C MET A 15 -8.44 -13.94 -19.06
N CYS A 16 -9.43 -13.15 -18.68
CA CYS A 16 -9.36 -11.70 -18.79
C CYS A 16 -8.30 -11.26 -17.76
N GLY A 17 -7.05 -11.14 -18.22
CA GLY A 17 -5.97 -10.56 -17.43
C GLY A 17 -6.39 -9.17 -16.99
N ILE A 18 -6.29 -8.90 -15.70
CA ILE A 18 -6.50 -7.57 -15.12
C ILE A 18 -5.41 -6.68 -15.72
N ILE A 19 -5.78 -5.78 -16.63
CA ILE A 19 -4.89 -4.79 -17.22
C ILE A 19 -4.89 -3.62 -16.24
N SER A 20 -3.82 -3.45 -15.47
CA SER A 20 -3.59 -2.24 -14.69
C SER A 20 -3.23 -1.10 -15.64
N ALA A 21 -3.97 -0.01 -15.59
CA ALA A 21 -3.70 1.16 -16.40
C ALA A 21 -2.64 2.05 -15.75
N LEU A 22 -1.71 2.57 -16.54
CA LEU A 22 -0.76 3.60 -16.12
C LEU A 22 -1.32 4.98 -16.51
N THR A 23 -1.39 5.90 -15.56
CA THR A 23 -1.67 7.32 -15.84
C THR A 23 -0.35 8.07 -15.77
N CYS A 24 0.16 8.49 -16.94
CA CYS A 24 1.48 9.07 -17.06
C CYS A 24 1.46 10.54 -17.44
N THR A 25 2.38 11.31 -16.87
CA THR A 25 2.68 12.69 -17.24
C THR A 25 4.12 12.76 -17.74
N GLU A 26 4.33 13.40 -18.90
CA GLU A 26 5.67 13.63 -19.43
C GLU A 26 6.39 14.69 -18.58
N VAL A 27 7.62 14.38 -18.17
CA VAL A 27 8.50 15.29 -17.45
C VAL A 27 9.55 15.80 -18.46
N PRO A 28 9.67 17.13 -18.63
CA PRO A 28 10.63 17.68 -19.58
C PRO A 28 12.07 17.23 -19.30
N GLY A 29 12.81 16.89 -20.34
CA GLY A 29 14.20 16.44 -20.26
C GLY A 29 14.46 15.20 -21.11
N ALA A 30 15.70 14.71 -21.07
CA ALA A 30 16.10 13.49 -21.76
C ALA A 30 17.14 12.74 -20.93
N LEU A 31 16.83 11.51 -20.52
CA LEU A 31 17.70 10.65 -19.73
C LEU A 31 17.88 9.28 -20.39
N THR A 32 18.95 8.62 -20.04
CA THR A 32 19.25 7.24 -20.46
C THR A 32 19.05 6.22 -19.34
N GLN A 33 19.13 6.67 -18.09
CA GLN A 33 18.88 5.88 -16.91
C GLN A 33 18.32 6.80 -15.82
N ILE A 34 17.45 6.29 -14.96
CA ILE A 34 16.78 6.99 -13.86
C ILE A 34 16.70 6.08 -12.66
N ASP A 35 16.80 6.64 -11.48
CA ASP A 35 16.54 5.94 -10.22
C ASP A 35 15.82 6.83 -9.21
N ALA A 36 14.92 6.23 -8.44
CA ALA A 36 14.09 6.91 -7.47
C ALA A 36 13.97 6.12 -6.15
N SER A 37 14.21 6.78 -5.04
CA SER A 37 14.05 6.21 -3.70
C SER A 37 13.85 7.31 -2.65
N ASN A 38 12.93 7.06 -1.70
CA ASN A 38 12.59 7.97 -0.60
C ASN A 38 12.26 9.40 -1.08
N GLY A 39 11.54 9.54 -2.17
CA GLY A 39 11.15 10.81 -2.77
C GLY A 39 12.26 11.55 -3.51
N GLN A 40 13.45 10.99 -3.62
CA GLN A 40 14.56 11.52 -4.41
C GLN A 40 14.60 10.86 -5.78
N VAL A 41 14.86 11.64 -6.81
CA VAL A 41 14.98 11.14 -8.19
C VAL A 41 16.28 11.63 -8.80
N PHE A 42 17.06 10.69 -9.34
CA PHE A 42 18.31 10.94 -10.03
C PHE A 42 18.30 10.29 -11.41
N GLY A 43 19.07 10.84 -12.31
CA GLY A 43 19.23 10.23 -13.63
C GLY A 43 20.48 10.71 -14.36
N VAL A 44 20.84 9.97 -15.40
CA VAL A 44 21.95 10.32 -16.26
C VAL A 44 21.49 10.39 -17.72
N ASN A 45 22.05 11.31 -18.47
CA ASN A 45 21.79 11.45 -19.91
C ASN A 45 22.83 10.71 -20.77
N SER A 46 22.66 10.72 -22.09
CA SER A 46 23.57 10.04 -23.03
C SER A 46 25.00 10.60 -23.06
N ALA A 47 25.19 11.85 -22.60
CA ALA A 47 26.52 12.47 -22.50
C ALA A 47 27.19 12.22 -21.13
N GLY A 48 26.53 11.47 -20.24
CA GLY A 48 26.98 11.20 -18.88
C GLY A 48 26.63 12.30 -17.86
N GLY A 49 25.94 13.35 -18.27
CA GLY A 49 25.47 14.39 -17.35
C GLY A 49 24.54 13.81 -16.28
N ILE A 50 24.76 14.17 -15.02
CA ILE A 50 24.06 13.68 -13.84
C ILE A 50 23.03 14.72 -13.42
N TYR A 51 21.80 14.30 -13.15
CA TYR A 51 20.71 15.20 -12.79
C TYR A 51 19.94 14.68 -11.57
N THR A 52 19.43 15.60 -10.75
CA THR A 52 18.46 15.34 -9.70
C THR A 52 17.23 16.20 -9.91
N LEU A 53 16.06 15.69 -9.55
CA LEU A 53 14.79 16.38 -9.72
C LEU A 53 14.35 17.03 -8.39
N TYR A 54 14.09 18.34 -8.42
CA TYR A 54 13.47 19.09 -7.34
C TYR A 54 12.14 19.67 -7.82
N GLY A 55 11.03 19.17 -7.30
CA GLY A 55 9.71 19.53 -7.81
C GLY A 55 9.56 19.10 -9.27
N SER A 56 9.51 20.05 -10.19
CA SER A 56 9.45 19.80 -11.65
C SER A 56 10.73 20.20 -12.39
N THR A 57 11.82 20.53 -11.70
CA THR A 57 13.03 21.10 -12.32
C THR A 57 14.22 20.15 -12.11
N TRP A 58 14.88 19.80 -13.23
CA TRP A 58 16.14 19.07 -13.20
C TRP A 58 17.31 20.00 -12.89
N THR A 59 18.09 19.63 -11.88
CA THR A 59 19.34 20.30 -11.53
C THR A 59 20.50 19.41 -11.87
N GLN A 60 21.45 19.92 -12.65
CA GLN A 60 22.65 19.20 -13.03
C GLN A 60 23.65 19.17 -11.89
N LEU A 61 24.21 18.00 -11.60
CA LEU A 61 25.32 17.80 -10.68
C LEU A 61 26.65 17.74 -11.44
N PRO A 62 27.77 18.13 -10.81
CA PRO A 62 29.08 17.98 -11.43
C PRO A 62 29.45 16.50 -11.61
N GLY A 63 30.35 16.22 -12.57
CA GLY A 63 30.83 14.87 -12.88
C GLY A 63 30.16 14.24 -14.08
N ALA A 64 30.51 12.98 -14.34
CA ALA A 64 29.96 12.19 -15.43
C ALA A 64 29.79 10.73 -14.99
N LEU A 65 28.57 10.19 -15.14
CA LEU A 65 28.24 8.80 -14.83
C LEU A 65 27.47 8.16 -16.01
N SER A 66 27.49 6.85 -16.04
CA SER A 66 26.67 6.02 -16.97
C SER A 66 25.47 5.37 -16.25
N HIS A 67 25.55 5.25 -14.94
CA HIS A 67 24.49 4.74 -14.06
C HIS A 67 24.54 5.44 -12.71
N VAL A 68 23.41 5.87 -12.17
CA VAL A 68 23.28 6.47 -10.82
C VAL A 68 22.20 5.74 -10.06
N THR A 69 22.37 5.59 -8.76
CA THR A 69 21.38 4.99 -7.86
C THR A 69 21.26 5.78 -6.58
N VAL A 70 20.09 5.78 -6.00
CA VAL A 70 19.77 6.44 -4.73
C VAL A 70 19.06 5.47 -3.80
N GLY A 71 19.44 5.48 -2.53
CA GLY A 71 18.86 4.60 -1.50
C GLY A 71 19.16 5.07 -0.10
N LEU A 72 18.86 4.23 0.88
CA LEU A 72 19.08 4.52 2.31
C LEU A 72 20.56 4.73 2.66
N ASP A 73 21.48 4.21 1.85
CA ASP A 73 22.93 4.39 2.04
C ASP A 73 23.52 5.56 1.23
N GLY A 74 22.67 6.39 0.68
CA GLY A 74 23.05 7.58 -0.09
C GLY A 74 23.01 7.38 -1.60
N ILE A 75 23.76 8.19 -2.30
CA ILE A 75 23.75 8.26 -3.76
C ILE A 75 25.07 7.69 -4.28
N TRP A 76 24.95 6.73 -5.18
CA TRP A 76 26.09 6.03 -5.78
C TRP A 76 25.98 6.06 -7.31
N GLY A 77 27.09 5.79 -7.96
CA GLY A 77 27.05 5.67 -9.43
C GLY A 77 28.33 5.08 -10.00
N VAL A 78 28.23 4.73 -11.27
CA VAL A 78 29.39 4.23 -12.05
C VAL A 78 29.55 5.06 -13.32
N ASN A 79 30.79 5.29 -13.72
CA ASN A 79 31.08 6.03 -14.95
C ASN A 79 31.25 5.08 -16.16
N SER A 80 31.50 5.63 -17.34
CA SER A 80 31.73 4.86 -18.58
C SER A 80 32.97 3.96 -18.52
N ASN A 81 33.91 4.22 -17.61
CA ASN A 81 35.09 3.36 -17.36
C ASN A 81 34.82 2.35 -16.24
N HIS A 82 33.56 2.23 -15.80
CA HIS A 82 33.10 1.31 -14.74
C HIS A 82 33.62 1.62 -13.34
N ASN A 83 34.27 2.76 -13.13
CA ASN A 83 34.68 3.20 -11.79
C ASN A 83 33.47 3.57 -10.98
N ILE A 84 33.49 3.18 -9.70
CA ILE A 84 32.40 3.38 -8.73
C ILE A 84 32.62 4.70 -7.99
N TYR A 85 31.56 5.44 -7.77
CA TYR A 85 31.57 6.70 -7.01
C TYR A 85 30.42 6.75 -6.02
N ARG A 86 30.66 7.42 -4.88
CA ARG A 86 29.66 7.79 -3.89
C ARG A 86 29.60 9.31 -3.77
N LEU A 87 28.38 9.88 -3.67
CA LEU A 87 28.21 11.30 -3.44
C LEU A 87 28.30 11.61 -1.93
N VAL A 88 29.32 12.34 -1.52
CA VAL A 88 29.57 12.69 -0.12
C VAL A 88 29.82 14.21 -0.03
N GLY A 89 28.97 14.93 0.72
CA GLY A 89 29.09 16.38 0.88
C GLY A 89 29.06 17.15 -0.45
N GLY A 90 28.25 16.69 -1.41
CA GLY A 90 28.12 17.30 -2.74
C GLY A 90 29.24 16.95 -3.73
N ASN A 91 30.21 16.11 -3.36
CA ASN A 91 31.32 15.71 -4.20
C ASN A 91 31.33 14.20 -4.47
N TRP A 92 31.60 13.79 -5.70
CA TRP A 92 31.78 12.39 -6.06
C TRP A 92 33.14 11.89 -5.56
N ARG A 93 33.10 10.91 -4.68
CA ARG A 93 34.27 10.23 -4.14
C ARG A 93 34.44 8.88 -4.83
N HIS A 94 35.63 8.65 -5.38
CA HIS A 94 35.96 7.37 -6.01
C HIS A 94 35.98 6.24 -4.99
N VAL A 95 35.34 5.13 -5.29
CA VAL A 95 35.29 3.91 -4.48
C VAL A 95 35.98 2.78 -5.26
N THR A 96 36.80 1.98 -4.60
CA THR A 96 37.51 0.88 -5.26
C THR A 96 36.56 -0.21 -5.75
N GLY A 97 36.80 -0.73 -6.94
CA GLY A 97 35.98 -1.72 -7.62
C GLY A 97 35.55 -1.24 -9.03
N LEU A 98 35.05 -2.16 -9.82
CA LEU A 98 34.57 -1.89 -11.17
C LEU A 98 33.22 -2.56 -11.38
N LEU A 99 32.18 -1.77 -11.65
CA LEU A 99 30.82 -2.22 -11.95
C LEU A 99 30.25 -1.52 -13.20
N LYS A 100 29.40 -2.20 -13.94
CA LYS A 100 28.63 -1.58 -15.04
C LYS A 100 27.25 -1.11 -14.60
N GLN A 101 26.69 -1.74 -13.57
CA GLN A 101 25.44 -1.38 -12.94
C GLN A 101 25.60 -1.50 -11.43
N ILE A 102 24.98 -0.58 -10.70
CA ILE A 102 25.02 -0.48 -9.24
C ILE A 102 23.62 -0.14 -8.72
N ASP A 103 23.25 -0.67 -7.54
CA ASP A 103 22.00 -0.42 -6.89
C ASP A 103 22.18 -0.22 -5.40
N ALA A 104 21.54 0.83 -4.85
CA ALA A 104 21.54 1.22 -3.45
C ALA A 104 20.15 1.08 -2.78
N GLY A 105 19.19 0.45 -3.46
CA GLY A 105 17.81 0.29 -2.99
C GLY A 105 17.63 -0.68 -1.83
N GLY A 106 18.63 -1.51 -1.55
CA GLY A 106 18.63 -2.41 -0.39
C GLY A 106 18.66 -1.67 0.96
N SER A 107 18.46 -2.42 2.05
CA SER A 107 18.49 -1.88 3.42
C SER A 107 19.90 -1.53 3.85
N GLN A 108 20.46 -0.43 3.35
CA GLN A 108 21.79 0.10 3.67
C GLN A 108 22.98 -0.78 3.22
N PHE A 109 22.85 -1.57 2.19
CA PHE A 109 23.93 -2.27 1.51
C PHE A 109 23.88 -1.96 0.02
N ILE A 110 24.98 -2.16 -0.69
CA ILE A 110 25.10 -1.87 -2.12
C ILE A 110 25.26 -3.18 -2.87
N VAL A 111 24.62 -3.27 -4.02
CA VAL A 111 24.80 -4.40 -4.95
C VAL A 111 25.18 -3.91 -6.34
N GLY A 112 25.69 -4.79 -7.18
CA GLY A 112 25.96 -4.45 -8.57
C GLY A 112 26.54 -5.60 -9.35
N VAL A 113 26.68 -5.36 -10.64
CA VAL A 113 27.25 -6.34 -11.58
C VAL A 113 28.39 -5.72 -12.39
N ASN A 114 29.44 -6.50 -12.65
CA ASN A 114 30.57 -6.07 -13.44
C ASN A 114 30.38 -6.34 -14.94
N MET A 115 31.37 -6.04 -15.76
CA MET A 115 31.33 -6.20 -17.22
C MET A 115 31.20 -7.66 -17.67
N ASN A 116 31.58 -8.60 -16.80
CA ASN A 116 31.50 -10.05 -17.06
C ASN A 116 30.23 -10.68 -16.50
N ASP A 117 29.24 -9.85 -16.07
CA ASP A 117 28.02 -10.29 -15.40
C ASP A 117 28.27 -10.91 -14.00
N ASP A 118 29.47 -10.76 -13.43
CA ASP A 118 29.74 -11.18 -12.05
C ASP A 118 29.03 -10.26 -11.07
N ILE A 119 28.45 -10.85 -10.03
CA ILE A 119 27.59 -10.20 -9.06
C ILE A 119 28.39 -9.88 -7.80
N TYR A 120 28.24 -8.67 -7.30
CA TYR A 120 28.92 -8.22 -6.08
C TYR A 120 27.96 -7.50 -5.15
N CYS A 121 28.25 -7.60 -3.84
CA CYS A 121 27.64 -6.74 -2.84
C CYS A 121 28.65 -6.16 -1.87
N LEU A 122 28.29 -5.04 -1.26
CA LEU A 122 29.01 -4.37 -0.22
C LEU A 122 28.12 -4.29 1.03
N PRO A 123 28.47 -4.95 2.14
CA PRO A 123 27.64 -4.96 3.35
C PRO A 123 27.46 -3.55 3.94
N LYS A 124 26.39 -3.36 4.72
CA LYS A 124 26.04 -2.10 5.38
C LYS A 124 27.20 -1.44 6.11
N SER A 125 27.95 -2.19 6.91
CA SER A 125 29.09 -1.66 7.69
C SER A 125 30.17 -1.03 6.82
N SER A 126 30.40 -1.60 5.63
CA SER A 126 31.38 -1.10 4.67
C SER A 126 30.82 0.01 3.78
N ALA A 127 29.53 -0.06 3.42
CA ALA A 127 28.86 0.96 2.63
C ALA A 127 28.79 2.30 3.40
N ILE A 128 28.44 2.28 4.68
CA ILE A 128 28.39 3.47 5.54
C ILE A 128 29.76 4.16 5.64
N SER A 129 30.84 3.38 5.72
CA SER A 129 32.23 3.89 5.88
C SER A 129 32.92 4.24 4.55
N ALA A 130 32.26 4.05 3.40
CA ALA A 130 32.84 4.34 2.08
C ALA A 130 32.96 5.85 1.85
N ASP A 131 34.09 6.43 2.20
CA ASP A 131 34.38 7.87 2.11
C ASP A 131 35.30 8.27 0.94
N GLY A 132 35.71 7.27 0.11
CA GLY A 132 36.49 7.51 -1.11
C GLY A 132 38.00 7.35 -1.00
N GLY A 133 38.51 6.59 -0.10
CA GLY A 133 39.97 6.35 0.02
C GLY A 133 40.35 4.92 0.37
N SER A 134 39.41 4.10 0.73
CA SER A 134 39.63 2.77 1.28
C SER A 134 39.40 1.66 0.27
N THR A 135 40.19 0.59 0.33
CA THR A 135 39.87 -0.67 -0.31
C THR A 135 38.68 -1.29 0.40
N LEU A 136 37.53 -1.41 -0.30
CA LEU A 136 36.29 -1.97 0.26
C LEU A 136 36.21 -3.46 0.03
N PRO A 137 35.69 -4.22 0.98
CA PRO A 137 35.54 -5.68 0.90
C PRO A 137 34.31 -6.10 0.08
N TRP A 138 34.32 -5.86 -1.23
CA TRP A 138 33.28 -6.37 -2.11
C TRP A 138 33.20 -7.88 -2.02
N ILE A 139 32.02 -8.41 -1.77
CA ILE A 139 31.72 -9.83 -1.67
C ILE A 139 31.20 -10.29 -3.03
N HIS A 140 31.87 -11.27 -3.64
CA HIS A 140 31.39 -11.92 -4.86
C HIS A 140 30.24 -12.86 -4.53
N ILE A 141 29.16 -12.78 -5.31
CA ILE A 141 28.00 -13.66 -5.22
C ILE A 141 28.04 -14.61 -6.44
N GLU A 142 27.88 -15.89 -6.22
CA GLU A 142 27.87 -16.89 -7.31
C GLU A 142 26.74 -16.62 -8.29
N GLY A 143 26.97 -16.94 -9.58
CA GLY A 143 26.01 -16.73 -10.67
C GLY A 143 26.42 -15.58 -11.59
N LYS A 144 25.54 -15.30 -12.56
CA LYS A 144 25.76 -14.25 -13.57
C LYS A 144 24.46 -13.51 -13.82
N LEU A 145 24.50 -12.20 -13.65
CA LEU A 145 23.38 -11.30 -13.93
C LEU A 145 23.86 -10.09 -14.75
N LYS A 146 23.01 -9.58 -15.63
CA LYS A 146 23.26 -8.31 -16.32
C LYS A 146 22.68 -7.10 -15.57
N TYR A 147 21.71 -7.34 -14.67
CA TYR A 147 21.06 -6.35 -13.82
C TYR A 147 20.66 -6.96 -12.47
N TYR A 148 20.89 -6.25 -11.38
CA TYR A 148 20.61 -6.72 -10.03
C TYR A 148 20.12 -5.56 -9.16
N SER A 149 18.94 -5.68 -8.59
CA SER A 149 18.29 -4.65 -7.77
C SER A 149 17.74 -5.24 -6.49
N CYS A 150 17.80 -4.46 -5.42
CA CYS A 150 17.40 -4.87 -4.07
C CYS A 150 16.48 -3.84 -3.42
N GLY A 151 15.53 -4.34 -2.66
CA GLY A 151 14.66 -3.54 -1.81
C GLY A 151 14.46 -4.18 -0.45
N ARG A 152 13.51 -3.66 0.30
CA ARG A 152 13.23 -4.10 1.67
C ARG A 152 12.88 -5.59 1.79
N LEU A 153 12.20 -6.17 0.79
CA LEU A 153 11.69 -7.54 0.82
C LEU A 153 12.57 -8.55 0.05
N GLY A 154 13.73 -8.15 -0.43
CA GLY A 154 14.70 -9.03 -1.08
C GLY A 154 15.32 -8.46 -2.35
N CYS A 155 16.09 -9.29 -3.00
CA CYS A 155 16.87 -8.93 -4.17
C CYS A 155 16.49 -9.75 -5.38
N TRP A 156 16.43 -9.08 -6.52
CA TRP A 156 16.02 -9.66 -7.80
C TRP A 156 17.04 -9.35 -8.90
N GLY A 157 17.19 -10.25 -9.82
CA GLY A 157 18.10 -10.01 -10.94
C GLY A 157 17.66 -10.71 -12.22
N VAL A 158 18.22 -10.24 -13.32
CA VAL A 158 18.02 -10.83 -14.64
C VAL A 158 19.37 -11.12 -15.29
N ASN A 159 19.48 -12.29 -15.93
CA ASN A 159 20.71 -12.66 -16.63
C ASN A 159 20.69 -12.23 -18.12
N SER A 160 21.77 -12.49 -18.84
CA SER A 160 21.90 -12.15 -20.26
C SER A 160 20.91 -12.88 -21.18
N ALA A 161 20.29 -13.98 -20.72
CA ALA A 161 19.20 -14.70 -21.39
C ALA A 161 17.81 -14.21 -21.00
N ASP A 162 17.68 -13.09 -20.25
CA ASP A 162 16.44 -12.51 -19.73
C ASP A 162 15.74 -13.38 -18.66
N ALA A 163 16.39 -14.45 -18.15
CA ALA A 163 15.84 -15.25 -17.07
C ALA A 163 15.90 -14.49 -15.73
N ILE A 164 14.83 -14.60 -14.95
CA ILE A 164 14.61 -13.85 -13.72
C ILE A 164 15.00 -14.70 -12.52
N TYR A 165 15.69 -14.10 -11.55
CA TYR A 165 16.13 -14.77 -10.32
C TYR A 165 15.83 -13.92 -9.09
N TYR A 166 15.44 -14.61 -8.02
CA TYR A 166 15.33 -14.07 -6.66
C TYR A 166 16.46 -14.62 -5.79
N ARG A 167 17.08 -13.74 -4.98
CA ARG A 167 18.14 -14.12 -4.03
C ARG A 167 17.58 -14.30 -2.63
N HIS A 168 17.68 -15.51 -2.08
CA HIS A 168 17.27 -15.81 -0.71
C HIS A 168 18.31 -15.37 0.33
N GLY A 169 17.83 -15.10 1.57
CA GLY A 169 18.68 -14.92 2.73
C GLY A 169 19.49 -13.63 2.74
N VAL A 170 19.15 -12.65 1.92
CA VAL A 170 19.82 -11.33 1.93
C VAL A 170 19.36 -10.53 3.13
N THR A 171 20.34 -10.00 3.87
CA THR A 171 20.12 -9.08 4.99
C THR A 171 21.16 -7.94 4.92
N PRO A 172 20.99 -6.82 5.65
CA PRO A 172 21.95 -5.72 5.63
C PRO A 172 23.38 -6.14 5.98
N ASP A 173 23.54 -7.08 6.90
CA ASP A 173 24.84 -7.58 7.35
C ASP A 173 25.33 -8.78 6.55
N SER A 174 24.44 -9.48 5.85
CA SER A 174 24.74 -10.63 4.98
C SER A 174 24.17 -10.37 3.56
N CYS A 175 24.74 -9.38 2.88
CA CYS A 175 24.25 -8.93 1.57
C CYS A 175 24.41 -9.99 0.44
N ALA A 176 25.28 -10.98 0.63
CA ALA A 176 25.47 -12.07 -0.33
C ALA A 176 24.30 -13.06 -0.39
N GLY A 177 23.49 -13.13 0.68
CA GLY A 177 22.40 -14.11 0.76
C GLY A 177 22.87 -15.56 0.72
N SER A 178 21.97 -16.48 0.38
CA SER A 178 22.22 -17.92 0.48
C SER A 178 22.08 -18.72 -0.82
N SER A 179 21.02 -18.48 -1.61
CA SER A 179 20.73 -19.26 -2.81
C SER A 179 19.92 -18.48 -3.83
N TRP A 180 19.97 -18.90 -5.09
CA TRP A 180 19.17 -18.38 -6.18
C TRP A 180 17.94 -19.24 -6.43
N GLN A 181 16.81 -18.60 -6.64
CA GLN A 181 15.60 -19.24 -7.15
C GLN A 181 15.23 -18.63 -8.50
N ASN A 182 15.10 -19.46 -9.53
CA ASN A 182 14.55 -19.01 -10.81
C ASN A 182 13.06 -18.70 -10.67
N VAL A 183 12.65 -17.57 -11.22
CA VAL A 183 11.25 -17.13 -11.24
C VAL A 183 10.76 -17.13 -12.68
N PRO A 184 9.68 -17.87 -13.01
CA PRO A 184 9.16 -17.93 -14.37
C PRO A 184 8.86 -16.54 -14.96
N GLY A 185 9.24 -16.35 -16.21
CA GLY A 185 9.11 -15.08 -16.95
C GLY A 185 10.41 -14.70 -17.67
N ALA A 186 10.38 -13.60 -18.42
CA ALA A 186 11.55 -13.07 -19.11
C ALA A 186 11.53 -11.53 -19.08
N LEU A 187 12.58 -10.92 -18.53
CA LEU A 187 12.74 -9.48 -18.40
C LEU A 187 14.16 -9.06 -18.83
N SER A 188 14.26 -7.92 -19.49
CA SER A 188 15.54 -7.32 -19.90
C SER A 188 16.18 -6.49 -18.79
N MET A 189 15.37 -5.90 -17.90
CA MET A 189 15.78 -5.24 -16.65
C MET A 189 14.72 -5.46 -15.58
N ILE A 190 15.12 -5.32 -14.32
CA ILE A 190 14.27 -5.49 -13.15
C ILE A 190 14.61 -4.44 -12.10
N GLU A 191 13.61 -3.93 -11.44
CA GLU A 191 13.76 -2.90 -10.41
C GLU A 191 12.95 -3.25 -9.17
N VAL A 192 13.52 -3.00 -8.01
CA VAL A 192 12.88 -3.21 -6.70
C VAL A 192 12.76 -1.85 -6.02
N GLY A 193 11.53 -1.38 -5.87
CA GLY A 193 11.26 -0.13 -5.17
C GLY A 193 11.55 -0.21 -3.66
N THR A 194 11.61 0.95 -3.01
CA THR A 194 11.96 1.11 -1.60
C THR A 194 11.13 0.21 -0.67
N GLU A 195 9.85 0.07 -0.93
CA GLU A 195 8.93 -0.75 -0.11
C GLU A 195 8.91 -2.24 -0.51
N GLY A 196 9.65 -2.62 -1.55
CA GLY A 196 9.79 -3.99 -2.01
C GLY A 196 8.88 -4.38 -3.18
N ASP A 197 8.18 -3.42 -3.78
CA ASP A 197 7.48 -3.64 -5.05
C ASP A 197 8.48 -3.96 -6.16
N VAL A 198 8.16 -4.90 -7.03
CA VAL A 198 9.05 -5.34 -8.10
C VAL A 198 8.41 -5.09 -9.46
N TYR A 199 9.15 -4.36 -10.28
CA TYR A 199 8.78 -4.05 -11.66
C TYR A 199 9.88 -4.52 -12.61
N GLY A 200 9.53 -4.72 -13.87
CA GLY A 200 10.51 -5.07 -14.88
C GLY A 200 10.04 -4.73 -16.28
N VAL A 201 11.00 -4.65 -17.20
CA VAL A 201 10.76 -4.41 -18.61
C VAL A 201 11.26 -5.61 -19.40
N ASN A 202 10.44 -6.14 -20.30
CA ASN A 202 10.89 -7.20 -21.21
C ASN A 202 11.65 -6.64 -22.43
N ARG A 203 12.14 -7.54 -23.29
CA ARG A 203 12.90 -7.17 -24.50
C ARG A 203 12.07 -6.35 -25.50
N ASP A 204 10.75 -6.49 -25.48
CA ASP A 204 9.84 -5.76 -26.36
C ASP A 204 9.51 -4.35 -25.83
N GLY A 205 9.96 -4.03 -24.61
CA GLY A 205 9.71 -2.75 -23.95
C GLY A 205 8.37 -2.70 -23.20
N ASN A 206 7.76 -3.84 -22.88
CA ASN A 206 6.57 -3.92 -22.08
C ASN A 206 6.92 -3.92 -20.59
N ILE A 207 6.12 -3.22 -19.79
CA ILE A 207 6.29 -3.13 -18.33
C ILE A 207 5.48 -4.22 -17.64
N TYR A 208 6.08 -4.86 -16.65
CA TYR A 208 5.44 -5.85 -15.78
C TYR A 208 5.64 -5.50 -14.31
N ARG A 209 4.61 -5.77 -13.50
CA ARG A 209 4.67 -5.72 -12.03
C ARG A 209 4.58 -7.14 -11.48
N ARG A 210 5.33 -7.43 -10.43
CA ARG A 210 5.19 -8.68 -9.66
C ARG A 210 4.08 -8.54 -8.63
N ALA A 211 3.01 -9.33 -8.76
CA ALA A 211 1.89 -9.35 -7.83
C ALA A 211 2.16 -10.29 -6.64
N GLY A 212 1.46 -10.04 -5.52
CA GLY A 212 1.45 -10.92 -4.35
C GLY A 212 2.78 -10.97 -3.57
N ILE A 213 3.63 -9.94 -3.71
CA ILE A 213 4.84 -9.80 -2.87
C ILE A 213 4.41 -9.37 -1.47
N THR A 214 4.87 -10.11 -0.48
CA THR A 214 4.66 -9.84 0.94
C THR A 214 5.90 -10.28 1.73
N ALA A 215 6.03 -9.87 2.99
CA ALA A 215 7.12 -10.36 3.84
C ALA A 215 7.10 -11.89 4.00
N ALA A 216 5.91 -12.52 3.98
CA ALA A 216 5.76 -13.98 4.03
C ALA A 216 5.94 -14.66 2.67
N ASN A 217 5.74 -13.94 1.57
CA ASN A 217 5.95 -14.41 0.21
C ASN A 217 6.72 -13.36 -0.61
N PRO A 218 8.01 -13.17 -0.38
CA PRO A 218 8.80 -12.12 -1.03
C PRO A 218 9.00 -12.35 -2.54
N ILE A 219 8.68 -13.55 -3.04
CA ILE A 219 8.74 -13.89 -4.46
C ILE A 219 7.44 -13.51 -5.19
N GLY A 220 6.33 -13.32 -4.46
CA GLY A 220 5.02 -13.04 -5.04
C GLY A 220 4.44 -14.21 -5.84
N THR A 221 3.40 -13.94 -6.62
CA THR A 221 2.60 -14.99 -7.27
C THR A 221 2.66 -14.97 -8.80
N ALA A 222 2.52 -13.79 -9.43
CA ALA A 222 2.39 -13.68 -10.88
C ALA A 222 3.01 -12.38 -11.42
N TRP A 223 3.36 -12.36 -12.71
CA TRP A 223 3.67 -11.14 -13.44
C TRP A 223 2.39 -10.57 -14.06
N VAL A 224 2.11 -9.31 -13.77
CA VAL A 224 0.98 -8.56 -14.33
C VAL A 224 1.53 -7.59 -15.36
N HIS A 225 1.04 -7.69 -16.60
CA HIS A 225 1.37 -6.74 -17.66
C HIS A 225 0.67 -5.41 -17.39
N LEU A 226 1.42 -4.33 -17.38
CA LEU A 226 0.89 -2.97 -17.29
C LEU A 226 0.65 -2.47 -18.70
N SER A 227 -0.63 -2.26 -19.06
CA SER A 227 -0.97 -1.68 -20.38
C SER A 227 -0.39 -0.28 -20.49
N ASN A 228 0.39 -0.05 -21.54
CA ASN A 228 0.92 1.27 -21.83
C ASN A 228 0.93 1.52 -23.34
N ASP A 229 0.38 2.64 -23.75
CA ASP A 229 0.57 3.22 -25.09
C ASP A 229 1.77 4.19 -25.10
N LEU A 230 2.77 3.93 -24.23
CA LEU A 230 3.88 4.85 -23.95
C LEU A 230 5.06 4.70 -24.92
N GLY A 231 4.94 3.78 -25.88
CA GLY A 231 6.05 3.38 -26.76
C GLY A 231 6.95 2.33 -26.11
N ARG A 232 8.11 2.09 -26.70
CA ARG A 232 9.04 1.07 -26.20
C ARG A 232 9.83 1.59 -25.01
N ILE A 233 9.70 0.90 -23.87
CA ILE A 233 10.37 1.26 -22.63
C ILE A 233 11.73 0.57 -22.53
N LYS A 234 12.73 1.29 -22.03
CA LYS A 234 14.08 0.75 -21.80
C LYS A 234 14.48 0.70 -20.35
N HIS A 235 13.98 1.62 -19.51
CA HIS A 235 14.34 1.72 -18.09
C HIS A 235 13.15 2.19 -17.26
N ILE A 236 13.08 1.70 -16.03
CA ILE A 236 12.09 2.11 -15.04
C ILE A 236 12.73 2.20 -13.65
N SER A 237 12.16 3.00 -12.78
CA SER A 237 12.37 2.97 -11.32
C SER A 237 11.07 3.28 -10.60
N TYR A 238 10.86 2.71 -9.41
CA TYR A 238 9.60 2.83 -8.67
C TYR A 238 9.86 3.29 -7.24
N ASP A 239 9.16 4.34 -6.84
CA ASP A 239 9.20 4.86 -5.47
C ASP A 239 7.89 5.56 -5.11
N LEU A 240 7.40 5.36 -3.87
CA LEU A 240 6.25 6.06 -3.28
C LEU A 240 5.02 6.13 -4.20
N GLY A 241 4.64 5.03 -4.84
CA GLY A 241 3.47 4.97 -5.71
C GLY A 241 3.69 5.50 -7.13
N LEU A 242 4.89 6.01 -7.44
CA LEU A 242 5.25 6.58 -8.73
C LEU A 242 6.22 5.67 -9.49
N LEU A 243 5.87 5.31 -10.71
CA LEU A 243 6.74 4.60 -11.64
C LEU A 243 7.37 5.62 -12.60
N TRP A 244 8.67 5.79 -12.49
CA TRP A 244 9.48 6.57 -13.43
C TRP A 244 9.83 5.69 -14.61
N VAL A 245 9.55 6.18 -15.80
CA VAL A 245 9.66 5.41 -17.05
C VAL A 245 10.51 6.18 -18.06
N LEU A 246 11.48 5.51 -18.64
CA LEU A 246 12.26 6.03 -19.76
C LEU A 246 11.96 5.23 -21.03
N THR A 247 11.55 5.94 -22.07
CA THR A 247 11.38 5.35 -23.40
C THR A 247 12.72 5.18 -24.12
N THR A 248 12.76 4.37 -25.16
CA THR A 248 13.95 4.24 -26.02
C THR A 248 14.32 5.54 -26.73
N GLU A 249 13.36 6.46 -26.88
CA GLU A 249 13.53 7.78 -27.46
C GLU A 249 14.08 8.81 -26.47
N GLY A 250 14.21 8.43 -25.18
CA GLY A 250 14.74 9.27 -24.11
C GLY A 250 13.69 10.12 -23.38
N LYS A 251 12.40 9.97 -23.66
CA LYS A 251 11.34 10.64 -22.91
C LYS A 251 11.31 10.14 -21.47
N ILE A 252 11.04 11.07 -20.56
CA ILE A 252 10.87 10.79 -19.13
C ILE A 252 9.38 10.89 -18.81
N LEU A 253 8.82 9.83 -18.26
CA LEU A 253 7.43 9.80 -17.83
C LEU A 253 7.37 9.51 -16.32
N ASN A 254 6.51 10.22 -15.62
CA ASN A 254 6.10 9.93 -14.24
C ASN A 254 4.70 9.33 -14.30
N CYS A 255 4.57 8.07 -13.92
CA CYS A 255 3.34 7.31 -14.03
C CYS A 255 2.82 6.94 -12.64
N LYS A 256 1.56 7.25 -12.37
CA LYS A 256 0.85 6.60 -11.29
C LYS A 256 0.54 5.18 -11.75
N VAL A 257 1.03 4.22 -11.01
CA VAL A 257 0.60 2.84 -11.17
C VAL A 257 -0.76 2.78 -10.47
N SER A 258 -1.83 2.66 -11.25
CA SER A 258 -3.05 2.17 -10.65
C SER A 258 -2.72 0.77 -10.12
N ALA A 259 -2.61 0.64 -8.80
CA ALA A 259 -2.61 -0.66 -8.15
C ALA A 259 -3.75 -1.49 -8.76
N PRO A 260 -3.67 -2.84 -8.85
CA PRO A 260 -4.85 -3.62 -9.17
C PRO A 260 -5.95 -3.05 -8.31
N ASP A 261 -7.05 -2.71 -8.92
CA ASP A 261 -8.15 -1.98 -8.27
C ASP A 261 -8.47 -2.50 -6.87
N CYS A 262 -8.17 -3.78 -6.61
CA CYS A 262 -8.25 -4.42 -5.30
C CYS A 262 -7.32 -5.65 -5.23
N GLU A 263 -6.62 -5.77 -4.13
CA GLU A 263 -5.82 -6.95 -3.76
C GLU A 263 -6.60 -7.77 -2.73
N GLN A 264 -6.73 -9.07 -2.96
CA GLN A 264 -7.30 -9.96 -1.95
C GLN A 264 -6.25 -10.22 -0.86
N VAL A 265 -6.59 -9.88 0.37
CA VAL A 265 -5.76 -10.13 1.55
C VAL A 265 -6.14 -11.51 2.12
N PRO A 266 -5.18 -12.43 2.33
CA PRO A 266 -5.48 -13.74 2.90
C PRO A 266 -6.17 -13.64 4.26
N GLY A 267 -7.17 -14.47 4.50
CA GLY A 267 -7.95 -14.51 5.75
C GLY A 267 -9.44 -14.46 5.50
N ALA A 268 -10.22 -14.50 6.57
CA ALA A 268 -11.67 -14.38 6.51
C ALA A 268 -12.19 -13.56 7.68
N LEU A 269 -12.90 -12.47 7.40
CA LEU A 269 -13.49 -11.57 8.37
C LEU A 269 -14.98 -11.37 8.11
N THR A 270 -15.69 -10.85 9.10
CA THR A 270 -17.09 -10.43 9.00
C THR A 270 -17.27 -8.93 9.15
N GLN A 271 -16.26 -8.26 9.72
CA GLN A 271 -16.19 -6.81 9.89
C GLN A 271 -14.71 -6.39 9.94
N ILE A 272 -14.42 -5.22 9.44
CA ILE A 272 -13.08 -4.63 9.36
C ILE A 272 -13.16 -3.14 9.67
N ASP A 273 -12.13 -2.59 10.31
CA ASP A 273 -11.98 -1.17 10.51
C ASP A 273 -10.53 -0.75 10.37
N ALA A 274 -10.31 0.44 9.78
CA ALA A 274 -9.00 0.98 9.49
C ALA A 274 -8.90 2.46 9.85
N SER A 275 -7.86 2.84 10.58
CA SER A 275 -7.58 4.24 10.92
C SER A 275 -6.10 4.45 11.23
N ASN A 276 -5.52 5.52 10.68
CA ASN A 276 -4.11 5.91 10.86
C ASN A 276 -3.12 4.76 10.59
N GLY A 277 -3.36 4.00 9.54
CA GLY A 277 -2.52 2.85 9.14
C GLY A 277 -2.71 1.59 9.99
N GLN A 278 -3.59 1.60 10.97
CA GLN A 278 -3.95 0.42 11.75
C GLN A 278 -5.20 -0.24 11.16
N VAL A 279 -5.18 -1.55 11.05
CA VAL A 279 -6.32 -2.33 10.55
C VAL A 279 -6.68 -3.41 11.56
N PHE A 280 -7.95 -3.44 11.94
CA PHE A 280 -8.51 -4.44 12.84
C PHE A 280 -9.71 -5.12 12.19
N GLY A 281 -9.99 -6.35 12.59
CA GLY A 281 -11.17 -7.05 12.12
C GLY A 281 -11.58 -8.20 13.01
N VAL A 282 -12.82 -8.63 12.84
CA VAL A 282 -13.36 -9.81 13.56
C VAL A 282 -13.90 -10.82 12.55
N ASN A 283 -13.76 -12.10 12.86
CA ASN A 283 -14.31 -13.19 12.05
C ASN A 283 -15.66 -13.68 12.58
N SER A 284 -16.27 -14.65 11.90
CA SER A 284 -17.57 -15.23 12.28
C SER A 284 -17.58 -15.96 13.64
N ALA A 285 -16.39 -16.40 14.10
CA ALA A 285 -16.23 -17.02 15.42
C ALA A 285 -16.01 -15.99 16.54
N GLY A 286 -15.95 -14.69 16.21
CA GLY A 286 -15.67 -13.61 17.16
C GLY A 286 -14.18 -13.40 17.43
N ASN A 287 -13.27 -14.11 16.77
CA ASN A 287 -11.84 -13.89 16.93
C ASN A 287 -11.45 -12.52 16.39
N ILE A 288 -10.59 -11.83 17.13
CA ILE A 288 -10.13 -10.46 16.85
C ILE A 288 -8.75 -10.53 16.20
N TYR A 289 -8.56 -9.75 15.14
CA TYR A 289 -7.29 -9.69 14.44
C TYR A 289 -6.85 -8.24 14.21
N THR A 290 -5.53 -8.03 14.19
CA THR A 290 -4.90 -6.81 13.69
C THR A 290 -3.92 -7.17 12.59
N LEU A 291 -3.78 -6.29 11.59
CA LEU A 291 -2.90 -6.49 10.45
C LEU A 291 -1.58 -5.75 10.66
N TYR A 292 -0.47 -6.46 10.60
CA TYR A 292 0.88 -5.89 10.54
C TYR A 292 1.53 -6.26 9.20
N GLY A 293 1.74 -5.25 8.36
CA GLY A 293 2.09 -5.50 6.96
C GLY A 293 0.98 -6.28 6.27
N ASN A 294 1.25 -7.54 5.87
CA ASN A 294 0.26 -8.42 5.27
C ASN A 294 -0.03 -9.67 6.14
N THR A 295 0.28 -9.61 7.43
CA THR A 295 0.08 -10.75 8.35
C THR A 295 -0.93 -10.40 9.42
N TRP A 296 -1.99 -11.21 9.53
CA TRP A 296 -2.96 -11.11 10.60
C TRP A 296 -2.42 -11.70 11.89
N THR A 297 -2.44 -10.92 12.94
CA THR A 297 -2.12 -11.36 14.31
C THR A 297 -3.40 -11.41 15.13
N GLN A 298 -3.69 -12.58 15.70
CA GLN A 298 -4.87 -12.75 16.56
C GLN A 298 -4.62 -12.11 17.93
N LEU A 299 -5.59 -11.33 18.39
CA LEU A 299 -5.64 -10.78 19.72
C LEU A 299 -6.51 -11.67 20.64
N PRO A 300 -6.23 -11.70 21.95
CA PRO A 300 -7.08 -12.42 22.90
C PRO A 300 -8.47 -11.77 23.00
N GLY A 301 -9.48 -12.55 23.39
CA GLY A 301 -10.86 -12.10 23.55
C GLY A 301 -11.77 -12.47 22.39
N ALA A 302 -13.03 -12.04 22.49
CA ALA A 302 -14.05 -12.29 21.47
C ALA A 302 -14.95 -11.07 21.29
N LEU A 303 -15.05 -10.56 20.07
CA LEU A 303 -15.87 -9.41 19.69
C LEU A 303 -16.69 -9.73 18.43
N THR A 304 -17.77 -8.99 18.24
CA THR A 304 -18.59 -9.01 17.01
C THR A 304 -18.38 -7.76 16.15
N HIS A 305 -17.87 -6.69 16.76
CA HIS A 305 -17.49 -5.45 16.09
C HIS A 305 -16.25 -4.87 16.78
N VAL A 306 -15.28 -4.41 16.03
CA VAL A 306 -14.06 -3.73 16.50
C VAL A 306 -13.88 -2.43 15.73
N THR A 307 -13.40 -1.39 16.40
CA THR A 307 -13.12 -0.09 15.77
C THR A 307 -11.80 0.47 16.26
N THR A 308 -11.12 1.21 15.41
CA THR A 308 -9.86 1.90 15.72
C THR A 308 -9.97 3.37 15.32
N GLY A 309 -9.36 4.26 16.07
CA GLY A 309 -9.40 5.68 15.81
C GLY A 309 -8.64 6.51 16.83
N PRO A 310 -8.79 7.85 16.78
CA PRO A 310 -8.10 8.77 17.70
C PRO A 310 -8.41 8.54 19.19
N SER A 311 -9.52 7.84 19.50
CA SER A 311 -9.91 7.45 20.87
C SER A 311 -9.31 6.14 21.34
N GLY A 312 -8.50 5.48 20.52
CA GLY A 312 -7.97 4.15 20.75
C GLY A 312 -8.82 3.05 20.09
N ILE A 313 -8.61 1.82 20.53
CA ILE A 313 -9.25 0.63 19.97
C ILE A 313 -10.38 0.19 20.88
N TRP A 314 -11.57 0.04 20.32
CA TRP A 314 -12.78 -0.33 21.03
C TRP A 314 -13.49 -1.49 20.34
N GLY A 315 -14.40 -2.15 21.04
CA GLY A 315 -15.22 -3.18 20.42
C GLY A 315 -16.40 -3.60 21.28
N VAL A 316 -17.29 -4.36 20.66
CA VAL A 316 -18.45 -4.94 21.34
C VAL A 316 -18.50 -6.45 21.09
N ASN A 317 -18.93 -7.21 22.10
CA ASN A 317 -19.07 -8.65 21.98
C ASN A 317 -20.50 -9.08 21.62
N SER A 318 -20.73 -10.38 21.50
CA SER A 318 -22.05 -10.96 21.19
C SER A 318 -23.13 -10.69 22.27
N ASN A 319 -22.71 -10.35 23.49
CA ASN A 319 -23.61 -9.93 24.57
C ASN A 319 -23.77 -8.40 24.63
N HIS A 320 -23.26 -7.69 23.60
CA HIS A 320 -23.33 -6.24 23.48
C HIS A 320 -22.50 -5.46 24.50
N ASN A 321 -21.69 -6.13 25.30
CA ASN A 321 -20.77 -5.48 26.23
C ASN A 321 -19.69 -4.73 25.46
N ILE A 322 -19.37 -3.53 25.94
CA ILE A 322 -18.39 -2.63 25.35
C ILE A 322 -17.02 -2.87 25.97
N TYR A 323 -15.97 -2.89 25.16
CA TYR A 323 -14.59 -3.03 25.60
C TYR A 323 -13.69 -1.98 24.98
N LYS A 324 -12.67 -1.56 25.72
CA LYS A 324 -11.55 -0.74 25.26
C LYS A 324 -10.25 -1.53 25.40
N LEU A 325 -9.39 -1.49 24.40
CA LEU A 325 -8.06 -2.10 24.48
C LEU A 325 -7.10 -1.15 25.20
N VAL A 326 -6.61 -1.55 26.38
CA VAL A 326 -5.69 -0.76 27.20
C VAL A 326 -4.50 -1.63 27.60
N GLY A 327 -3.30 -1.24 27.19
CA GLY A 327 -2.08 -1.99 27.50
C GLY A 327 -2.12 -3.45 27.04
N GLY A 328 -2.73 -3.71 25.88
CA GLY A 328 -2.86 -5.06 25.30
C GLY A 328 -3.99 -5.91 25.89
N ASN A 329 -4.79 -5.38 26.82
CA ASN A 329 -5.89 -6.10 27.47
C ASN A 329 -7.24 -5.41 27.21
N TRP A 330 -8.27 -6.19 26.93
CA TRP A 330 -9.63 -5.70 26.80
C TRP A 330 -10.22 -5.39 28.18
N ARG A 331 -10.56 -4.12 28.40
CA ARG A 331 -11.20 -3.62 29.61
C ARG A 331 -12.69 -3.41 29.38
N LEU A 332 -13.52 -4.01 30.19
CA LEU A 332 -14.98 -3.82 30.14
C LEU A 332 -15.34 -2.36 30.44
N VAL A 333 -16.18 -1.79 29.62
CA VAL A 333 -16.72 -0.43 29.74
C VAL A 333 -18.24 -0.54 29.95
N THR A 334 -18.80 0.25 30.87
CA THR A 334 -20.24 0.22 31.14
C THR A 334 -21.05 0.72 29.95
N GLY A 335 -22.14 0.03 29.65
CA GLY A 335 -23.03 0.29 28.53
C GLY A 335 -23.21 -0.95 27.64
N LEU A 336 -24.20 -0.91 26.76
CA LEU A 336 -24.51 -1.99 25.84
C LEU A 336 -24.74 -1.43 24.44
N LEU A 337 -23.90 -1.83 23.46
CA LEU A 337 -24.00 -1.44 22.05
C LEU A 337 -23.88 -2.67 21.16
N LYS A 338 -24.52 -2.64 19.99
CA LYS A 338 -24.33 -3.65 18.93
C LYS A 338 -23.30 -3.23 17.89
N GLN A 339 -23.08 -1.91 17.73
CA GLN A 339 -22.10 -1.32 16.84
C GLN A 339 -21.48 -0.12 17.56
N ILE A 340 -20.19 0.09 17.37
CA ILE A 340 -19.40 1.15 17.99
C ILE A 340 -18.40 1.70 16.97
N ASP A 341 -18.12 3.01 17.03
CA ASP A 341 -17.17 3.68 16.16
C ASP A 341 -16.29 4.66 16.94
N ALA A 342 -14.99 4.64 16.65
CA ALA A 342 -13.95 5.46 17.26
C ALA A 342 -13.30 6.45 16.29
N GLY A 343 -13.82 6.58 15.07
CA GLY A 343 -13.28 7.43 13.99
C GLY A 343 -13.44 8.93 14.23
N GLY A 344 -14.33 9.34 15.14
CA GLY A 344 -14.48 10.73 15.54
C GLY A 344 -13.24 11.30 16.25
N SER A 345 -13.15 12.64 16.34
CA SER A 345 -12.03 13.34 16.97
C SER A 345 -11.97 13.09 18.48
N GLN A 346 -11.53 11.91 18.89
CA GLN A 346 -11.36 11.46 20.30
C GLN A 346 -12.65 11.26 21.10
N PHE A 347 -13.79 11.10 20.46
CA PHE A 347 -15.05 10.68 21.07
C PHE A 347 -15.52 9.35 20.47
N ILE A 348 -16.43 8.67 21.13
CA ILE A 348 -17.00 7.40 20.67
C ILE A 348 -18.47 7.58 20.34
N VAL A 349 -18.93 6.93 19.30
CA VAL A 349 -20.35 6.82 18.98
C VAL A 349 -20.76 5.35 18.84
N GLY A 350 -22.04 5.08 18.91
CA GLY A 350 -22.55 3.73 18.67
C GLY A 350 -24.06 3.63 18.77
N VAL A 351 -24.57 2.46 18.45
CA VAL A 351 -25.99 2.15 18.48
C VAL A 351 -26.25 0.89 19.28
N ASN A 352 -27.35 0.87 20.05
CA ASN A 352 -27.77 -0.29 20.84
C ASN A 352 -28.68 -1.24 20.03
N MET A 353 -29.17 -2.30 20.66
CA MET A 353 -30.03 -3.33 20.03
C MET A 353 -31.38 -2.80 19.57
N ASN A 354 -31.82 -1.67 20.14
CA ASN A 354 -33.08 -1.00 19.79
C ASN A 354 -32.90 0.13 18.78
N ASP A 355 -31.72 0.23 18.15
CA ASP A 355 -31.32 1.31 17.26
C ASP A 355 -31.21 2.69 17.94
N ASP A 356 -31.20 2.75 19.29
CA ASP A 356 -30.93 3.98 20.03
C ASP A 356 -29.47 4.38 19.86
N ILE A 357 -29.25 5.67 19.68
CA ILE A 357 -27.95 6.25 19.32
C ILE A 357 -27.31 6.84 20.58
N TYR A 358 -26.05 6.54 20.80
CA TYR A 358 -25.28 7.06 21.94
C TYR A 358 -23.92 7.60 21.52
N CYS A 359 -23.44 8.58 22.29
CA CYS A 359 -22.05 9.00 22.19
C CYS A 359 -21.40 9.16 23.56
N LEU A 360 -20.08 9.07 23.59
CA LEU A 360 -19.24 9.28 24.76
C LEU A 360 -18.24 10.40 24.45
N PRO A 361 -18.31 11.56 25.14
CA PRO A 361 -17.43 12.71 24.87
C PRO A 361 -15.95 12.39 25.08
N LYS A 362 -15.06 13.16 24.48
CA LYS A 362 -13.61 13.04 24.58
C LYS A 362 -13.09 12.90 26.02
N SER A 363 -13.53 13.74 26.94
CA SER A 363 -13.13 13.68 28.36
C SER A 363 -13.38 12.31 29.00
N SER A 364 -14.49 11.67 28.65
CA SER A 364 -14.89 10.37 29.17
C SER A 364 -14.19 9.22 28.45
N THR A 365 -13.88 9.34 27.15
CA THR A 365 -13.13 8.31 26.42
C THR A 365 -11.70 8.19 26.91
N ILE A 366 -11.05 9.29 27.28
CA ILE A 366 -9.70 9.31 27.85
C ILE A 366 -9.71 8.60 29.22
N ALA A 367 -10.71 8.88 30.05
CA ALA A 367 -10.86 8.32 31.40
C ALA A 367 -11.36 6.87 31.43
N ALA A 368 -11.78 6.30 30.29
CA ALA A 368 -12.31 4.93 30.23
C ALA A 368 -11.18 3.90 30.42
N ASP A 369 -11.02 3.44 31.67
CA ASP A 369 -9.97 2.48 32.08
C ASP A 369 -10.54 1.07 32.43
N GLY A 370 -11.86 0.89 32.33
CA GLY A 370 -12.52 -0.39 32.50
C GLY A 370 -13.34 -0.55 33.80
N ASN A 371 -13.37 0.42 34.72
CA ASN A 371 -14.09 0.27 35.99
C ASN A 371 -15.08 1.40 36.32
N SER A 372 -15.19 2.42 35.46
CA SER A 372 -16.01 3.60 35.75
C SER A 372 -17.38 3.52 35.05
N ALA A 373 -18.44 3.92 35.74
CA ALA A 373 -19.69 4.26 35.07
C ALA A 373 -19.44 5.48 34.16
N LEU A 374 -19.62 5.34 32.88
CA LEU A 374 -19.39 6.40 31.91
C LEU A 374 -20.70 7.11 31.54
N PRO A 375 -20.66 8.44 31.35
CA PRO A 375 -21.84 9.23 31.07
C PRO A 375 -22.19 9.17 29.56
N TRP A 376 -22.69 8.05 29.07
CA TRP A 376 -23.20 7.94 27.72
C TRP A 376 -24.33 8.93 27.49
N ILE A 377 -24.24 9.70 26.45
CA ILE A 377 -25.22 10.69 26.04
C ILE A 377 -26.11 10.06 24.97
N HIS A 378 -27.41 10.01 25.21
CA HIS A 378 -28.39 9.58 24.23
C HIS A 378 -28.61 10.67 23.18
N ILE A 379 -28.58 10.28 21.90
CA ILE A 379 -28.87 11.15 20.76
C ILE A 379 -30.25 10.78 20.21
N ASP A 380 -31.07 11.77 19.93
CA ASP A 380 -32.40 11.58 19.33
C ASP A 380 -32.35 10.85 17.99
N GLY A 381 -33.35 10.04 17.68
CA GLY A 381 -33.44 9.28 16.44
C GLY A 381 -33.12 7.79 16.61
N LYS A 382 -33.11 7.08 15.49
CA LYS A 382 -32.86 5.63 15.42
C LYS A 382 -31.96 5.30 14.24
N LEU A 383 -30.84 4.63 14.50
CA LEU A 383 -29.90 4.17 13.48
C LEU A 383 -29.48 2.72 13.74
N LYS A 384 -29.22 1.97 12.68
CA LYS A 384 -28.61 0.64 12.80
C LYS A 384 -27.08 0.67 12.70
N TYR A 385 -26.53 1.75 12.13
CA TYR A 385 -25.09 1.99 11.98
C TYR A 385 -24.79 3.49 12.09
N PHE A 386 -23.72 3.87 12.79
CA PHE A 386 -23.33 5.26 13.00
C PHE A 386 -21.81 5.38 13.06
N SER A 387 -21.24 6.20 12.17
CA SER A 387 -19.80 6.44 12.06
C SER A 387 -19.47 7.91 11.97
N CYS A 388 -18.34 8.31 12.54
CA CYS A 388 -17.87 9.69 12.64
C CYS A 388 -16.43 9.85 12.20
N GLY A 389 -16.14 10.99 11.61
CA GLY A 389 -14.80 11.42 11.23
C GLY A 389 -14.57 12.91 11.51
N PRO A 390 -13.47 13.49 11.03
CA PRO A 390 -13.11 14.88 11.31
C PRO A 390 -14.08 15.91 10.71
N LEU A 391 -14.83 15.54 9.68
CA LEU A 391 -15.74 16.44 8.97
C LEU A 391 -17.23 16.19 9.31
N GLY A 392 -17.54 15.27 10.23
CA GLY A 392 -18.89 15.05 10.70
C GLY A 392 -19.25 13.61 10.90
N CYS A 393 -20.51 13.36 11.25
CA CYS A 393 -21.03 12.05 11.57
C CYS A 393 -22.18 11.65 10.64
N TRP A 394 -22.16 10.40 10.24
CA TRP A 394 -23.11 9.82 9.29
C TRP A 394 -23.73 8.55 9.85
N GLY A 395 -24.97 8.31 9.53
CA GLY A 395 -25.64 7.09 9.96
C GLY A 395 -26.68 6.60 8.99
N VAL A 396 -27.04 5.33 9.14
CA VAL A 396 -28.12 4.70 8.36
C VAL A 396 -29.10 4.03 9.30
N ASN A 397 -30.38 4.18 9.01
CA ASN A 397 -31.44 3.56 9.79
C ASN A 397 -31.83 2.16 9.29
N SER A 398 -32.75 1.49 9.97
CA SER A 398 -33.23 0.16 9.59
C SER A 398 -33.92 0.08 8.22
N ALA A 399 -34.35 1.23 7.67
CA ALA A 399 -34.92 1.36 6.32
C ALA A 399 -33.87 1.75 5.27
N ASP A 400 -32.58 1.66 5.57
CA ASP A 400 -31.44 2.04 4.69
C ASP A 400 -31.36 3.55 4.39
N ALA A 401 -32.19 4.40 5.03
CA ALA A 401 -32.13 5.84 4.84
C ALA A 401 -30.87 6.44 5.50
N ILE A 402 -30.23 7.37 4.81
CA ILE A 402 -28.96 7.98 5.19
C ILE A 402 -29.20 9.30 5.90
N TYR A 403 -28.45 9.56 6.98
CA TYR A 403 -28.54 10.79 7.77
C TYR A 403 -27.16 11.33 8.10
N TYR A 404 -27.06 12.66 8.10
CA TYR A 404 -25.91 13.41 8.59
C TYR A 404 -26.27 14.12 9.89
N ARG A 405 -25.38 14.07 10.89
CA ARG A 405 -25.55 14.77 12.18
C ARG A 405 -24.77 16.06 12.20
N HIS A 406 -25.45 17.19 12.36
CA HIS A 406 -24.85 18.51 12.45
C HIS A 406 -24.34 18.83 13.85
N GLY A 407 -23.33 19.71 13.92
CA GLY A 407 -22.85 20.32 15.16
C GLY A 407 -22.14 19.37 16.12
N VAL A 408 -21.65 18.23 15.62
CA VAL A 408 -20.84 17.31 16.42
C VAL A 408 -19.43 17.88 16.60
N THR A 409 -18.95 17.90 17.83
CA THR A 409 -17.59 18.27 18.21
C THR A 409 -17.06 17.29 19.26
N PRO A 410 -15.74 17.25 19.52
CA PRO A 410 -15.18 16.33 20.55
C PRO A 410 -15.78 16.47 21.93
N ASP A 411 -16.15 17.69 22.32
CA ASP A 411 -16.73 17.98 23.63
C ASP A 411 -18.27 17.94 23.62
N SER A 412 -18.89 18.09 22.45
CA SER A 412 -20.33 18.02 22.24
C SER A 412 -20.66 16.95 21.18
N CYS A 413 -20.41 15.70 21.53
CA CYS A 413 -20.54 14.55 20.61
C CYS A 413 -21.99 14.27 20.18
N ALA A 414 -22.99 14.77 20.89
CA ALA A 414 -24.40 14.59 20.55
C ALA A 414 -24.84 15.42 19.34
N GLY A 415 -24.13 16.49 19.02
CA GLY A 415 -24.50 17.39 17.93
C GLY A 415 -25.85 18.09 18.14
N SER A 416 -26.46 18.58 17.05
CA SER A 416 -27.65 19.44 17.17
C SER A 416 -28.90 18.92 16.44
N ARG A 417 -28.77 18.46 15.18
CA ARG A 417 -29.91 18.05 14.36
C ARG A 417 -29.50 17.02 13.32
N TRP A 418 -30.47 16.24 12.87
CA TRP A 418 -30.33 15.33 11.75
C TRP A 418 -30.73 15.97 10.43
N GLN A 419 -30.01 15.64 9.35
CA GLN A 419 -30.37 15.95 7.98
C GLN A 419 -30.40 14.65 7.19
N ASN A 420 -31.54 14.36 6.55
CA ASN A 420 -31.65 13.25 5.61
C ASN A 420 -30.82 13.54 4.36
N VAL A 421 -30.06 12.55 3.91
CA VAL A 421 -29.27 12.62 2.69
C VAL A 421 -29.82 11.60 1.69
N PRO A 422 -30.15 12.03 0.44
CA PRO A 422 -30.70 11.10 -0.56
C PRO A 422 -29.77 9.92 -0.83
N GLY A 423 -30.35 8.72 -0.94
CA GLY A 423 -29.66 7.46 -1.17
C GLY A 423 -30.16 6.38 -0.23
N ALA A 424 -29.63 5.17 -0.40
CA ALA A 424 -29.94 4.03 0.47
C ALA A 424 -28.69 3.16 0.69
N LEU A 425 -28.28 2.99 1.95
CA LEU A 425 -27.13 2.22 2.36
C LEU A 425 -27.45 1.32 3.56
N SER A 426 -26.88 0.13 3.59
CA SER A 426 -27.01 -0.81 4.70
C SER A 426 -25.99 -0.58 5.82
N MET A 427 -24.82 -0.02 5.47
CA MET A 427 -23.80 0.46 6.38
C MET A 427 -23.12 1.70 5.81
N ILE A 428 -22.50 2.51 6.64
CA ILE A 428 -21.79 3.72 6.27
C ILE A 428 -20.55 3.89 7.15
N GLU A 429 -19.45 4.34 6.57
CA GLU A 429 -18.18 4.53 7.27
C GLU A 429 -17.56 5.86 6.91
N VAL A 430 -16.96 6.54 7.88
CA VAL A 430 -16.24 7.79 7.71
C VAL A 430 -14.77 7.54 7.98
N GLY A 431 -13.94 7.70 6.95
CA GLY A 431 -12.51 7.52 7.03
C GLY A 431 -11.79 8.61 7.81
N THR A 432 -10.52 8.36 8.11
CA THR A 432 -9.64 9.21 8.94
C THR A 432 -9.54 10.66 8.44
N GLU A 433 -9.63 10.87 7.15
CA GLU A 433 -9.56 12.22 6.54
C GLU A 433 -10.94 12.83 6.26
N GLY A 434 -12.02 12.09 6.54
CA GLY A 434 -13.40 12.55 6.38
C GLY A 434 -14.08 12.09 5.09
N ASP A 435 -13.43 11.22 4.30
CA ASP A 435 -14.08 10.52 3.18
C ASP A 435 -15.20 9.62 3.70
N VAL A 436 -16.30 9.54 2.96
CA VAL A 436 -17.45 8.74 3.35
C VAL A 436 -17.72 7.64 2.32
N PHE A 437 -17.73 6.43 2.79
CA PHE A 437 -18.08 5.25 2.01
C PHE A 437 -19.27 4.53 2.61
N GLY A 438 -19.99 3.77 1.80
CA GLY A 438 -21.08 2.94 2.29
C GLY A 438 -21.37 1.78 1.36
N VAL A 439 -22.03 0.78 1.91
CA VAL A 439 -22.43 -0.42 1.19
C VAL A 439 -23.96 -0.48 1.21
N ASN A 440 -24.59 -0.70 0.05
CA ASN A 440 -26.03 -0.89 -0.02
C ASN A 440 -26.44 -2.35 0.25
N SER A 441 -27.74 -2.60 0.35
CA SER A 441 -28.28 -3.95 0.60
C SER A 441 -28.00 -4.96 -0.51
N SER A 442 -27.64 -4.50 -1.72
CA SER A 442 -27.19 -5.35 -2.83
C SER A 442 -25.71 -5.67 -2.80
N GLY A 443 -24.94 -5.05 -1.89
CA GLY A 443 -23.50 -5.23 -1.76
C GLY A 443 -22.67 -4.36 -2.70
N ASN A 444 -23.25 -3.29 -3.26
CA ASN A 444 -22.51 -2.29 -4.03
C ASN A 444 -21.93 -1.25 -3.09
N ILE A 445 -20.73 -0.80 -3.38
CA ILE A 445 -19.99 0.21 -2.61
C ILE A 445 -20.21 1.58 -3.25
N TYR A 446 -20.39 2.60 -2.42
CA TYR A 446 -20.55 3.99 -2.85
C TYR A 446 -19.62 4.90 -2.07
N ARG A 447 -19.07 5.91 -2.76
CA ARG A 447 -18.31 7.02 -2.18
C ARG A 447 -19.16 8.28 -2.23
N ARG A 448 -19.08 9.11 -1.18
CA ARG A 448 -19.69 10.45 -1.16
C ARG A 448 -18.74 11.45 -1.75
N GLU A 449 -19.16 12.16 -2.79
CA GLU A 449 -18.34 13.15 -3.49
C GLU A 449 -18.54 14.57 -2.93
N GLY A 450 -17.53 15.43 -3.13
CA GLY A 450 -17.59 16.85 -2.82
C GLY A 450 -17.67 17.18 -1.32
N ILE A 451 -17.24 16.27 -0.45
CA ILE A 451 -17.08 16.55 0.98
C ILE A 451 -15.90 17.49 1.15
N THR A 452 -16.15 18.59 1.82
CA THR A 452 -15.14 19.57 2.23
C THR A 452 -15.51 20.13 3.60
N LYS A 453 -14.60 20.87 4.22
CA LYS A 453 -14.87 21.54 5.49
C LYS A 453 -16.07 22.49 5.43
N ASP A 454 -16.26 23.15 4.29
CA ASP A 454 -17.37 24.09 4.05
C ASP A 454 -18.64 23.38 3.57
N ASN A 455 -18.51 22.18 2.99
CA ASN A 455 -19.61 21.31 2.58
C ASN A 455 -19.42 19.88 3.10
N PRO A 456 -19.59 19.65 4.41
CA PRO A 456 -19.32 18.33 5.01
C PRO A 456 -20.32 17.24 4.60
N ILE A 457 -21.42 17.62 3.96
CA ILE A 457 -22.42 16.68 3.43
C ILE A 457 -22.08 16.22 2.02
N GLY A 458 -21.22 16.95 1.29
CA GLY A 458 -20.88 16.68 -0.09
C GLY A 458 -22.04 16.87 -1.07
N THR A 459 -21.93 16.32 -2.27
CA THR A 459 -22.83 16.62 -3.39
C THR A 459 -23.59 15.40 -3.92
N SER A 460 -22.91 14.28 -4.18
CA SER A 460 -23.48 13.10 -4.85
C SER A 460 -22.88 11.81 -4.32
N TRP A 461 -23.54 10.69 -4.61
CA TRP A 461 -23.01 9.35 -4.43
C TRP A 461 -22.48 8.81 -5.75
N THR A 462 -21.26 8.32 -5.79
CA THR A 462 -20.64 7.64 -6.92
C THR A 462 -20.42 6.18 -6.56
N GLN A 463 -20.87 5.27 -7.40
CA GLN A 463 -20.62 3.85 -7.21
C GLN A 463 -19.13 3.56 -7.46
N VAL A 464 -18.52 2.86 -6.51
CA VAL A 464 -17.16 2.35 -6.66
C VAL A 464 -17.24 1.02 -7.40
N GLU A 465 -16.92 1.07 -8.69
CA GLU A 465 -17.00 -0.10 -9.55
C GLU A 465 -15.81 -1.05 -9.32
N LYS A 466 -15.97 -2.02 -8.43
CA LYS A 466 -14.98 -3.05 -8.14
C LYS A 466 -15.60 -4.45 -8.23
N ARG A 467 -14.95 -5.35 -8.92
CA ARG A 467 -15.43 -6.75 -9.08
C ARG A 467 -14.99 -7.61 -7.89
N LEU A 468 -15.52 -7.34 -6.70
CA LEU A 468 -15.13 -7.99 -5.45
C LEU A 468 -16.10 -9.08 -4.98
N GLY A 469 -17.21 -9.27 -5.68
CA GLY A 469 -18.37 -9.97 -5.14
C GLY A 469 -19.26 -9.02 -4.32
N ARG A 470 -20.15 -9.59 -3.51
CA ARG A 470 -21.10 -8.81 -2.70
C ARG A 470 -20.38 -8.27 -1.45
N ALA A 471 -20.12 -6.97 -1.42
CA ALA A 471 -19.58 -6.34 -0.24
C ALA A 471 -20.57 -6.39 0.94
N LYS A 472 -20.08 -6.57 2.13
CA LYS A 472 -20.83 -6.57 3.39
C LYS A 472 -20.39 -5.41 4.29
N HIS A 473 -19.09 -5.15 4.34
CA HIS A 473 -18.49 -4.12 5.16
C HIS A 473 -17.38 -3.40 4.39
N ALA A 474 -17.20 -2.11 4.64
CA ALA A 474 -16.12 -1.31 4.08
C ALA A 474 -15.57 -0.36 5.15
N SER A 475 -14.27 -0.08 5.13
CA SER A 475 -13.61 0.96 5.91
C SER A 475 -12.51 1.62 5.07
N TYR A 476 -12.27 2.90 5.27
CA TYR A 476 -11.34 3.68 4.43
C TYR A 476 -10.33 4.43 5.28
N ASP A 477 -9.06 4.31 4.91
CA ASP A 477 -7.94 4.98 5.57
C ASP A 477 -6.75 5.13 4.62
N LEU A 478 -6.11 6.30 4.62
CA LEU A 478 -4.87 6.58 3.87
C LEU A 478 -4.93 6.09 2.40
N ASP A 479 -5.93 6.55 1.66
CA ASP A 479 -6.18 6.17 0.25
C ASP A 479 -6.44 4.67 0.01
N GLN A 480 -6.70 3.92 1.08
CA GLN A 480 -7.00 2.49 1.02
C GLN A 480 -8.44 2.22 1.44
N LEU A 481 -9.22 1.62 0.55
CA LEU A 481 -10.54 1.09 0.86
C LEU A 481 -10.42 -0.40 1.21
N TRP A 482 -10.74 -0.72 2.44
CA TRP A 482 -10.83 -2.09 2.93
C TRP A 482 -12.25 -2.60 2.77
N VAL A 483 -12.41 -3.78 2.20
CA VAL A 483 -13.73 -4.39 1.94
C VAL A 483 -13.76 -5.81 2.45
N VAL A 484 -14.82 -6.14 3.17
CA VAL A 484 -15.15 -7.53 3.52
C VAL A 484 -16.41 -7.93 2.75
N THR A 485 -16.34 -9.06 2.04
CA THR A 485 -17.50 -9.59 1.29
C THR A 485 -18.42 -10.45 2.17
N SER A 486 -19.57 -10.78 1.62
CA SER A 486 -20.53 -11.69 2.29
C SER A 486 -19.97 -13.08 2.53
N GLU A 487 -19.02 -13.52 1.72
CA GLU A 487 -18.29 -14.80 1.83
C GLU A 487 -17.12 -14.71 2.84
N GLY A 488 -16.83 -13.51 3.35
CA GLY A 488 -15.74 -13.27 4.29
C GLY A 488 -14.40 -12.93 3.65
N ASN A 489 -14.32 -12.84 2.32
CA ASN A 489 -13.10 -12.42 1.64
C ASN A 489 -12.75 -10.97 1.97
N ILE A 490 -11.46 -10.71 2.15
CA ILE A 490 -10.92 -9.41 2.50
C ILE A 490 -10.22 -8.83 1.28
N PHE A 491 -10.54 -7.60 0.94
CA PHE A 491 -9.88 -6.87 -0.15
C PHE A 491 -9.35 -5.52 0.35
N LYS A 492 -8.19 -5.16 -0.15
CA LYS A 492 -7.57 -3.85 -0.02
C LYS A 492 -7.57 -3.20 -1.40
N CYS A 493 -8.26 -2.08 -1.55
CA CYS A 493 -8.46 -1.38 -2.82
C CYS A 493 -7.88 0.03 -2.77
N GLN A 494 -7.31 0.51 -3.85
CA GLN A 494 -7.11 1.95 -4.07
C GLN A 494 -8.34 2.56 -4.71
N VAL A 495 -8.77 3.72 -4.25
CA VAL A 495 -9.97 4.43 -4.75
C VAL A 495 -9.74 5.94 -4.81
#